data_28e1fac41e3a6a9bc502da46b6b78318
#
_entry.id   28e1fac41e3a6a9bc502da46b6b78318
#
_cell.length_a   1.000
_cell.length_b   1.000
_cell.length_c   1.000
_cell.angle_alpha   90.00
_cell.angle_beta   90.00
_cell.angle_gamma   90.00
#
_symmetry.space_group_name_H-M   'P 1'
#
loop_
_entity.id
_entity.type
_entity.pdbx_description
1 polymer ?
#
loop_
_entity_poly.entity_id
_entity_poly.type
_entity_poly.pdbx_seq_one_letter_code
_entity_poly.pdbx_strand_id
1 'polypeptide(L)'
;MSDSHRRPVPLNKAYRLLNHGPTVLVSAAHDGKRNIMAAAWAMPLDFEPPKVAVVLDKSTWTRQLLEACGTFVLNVPCANQADIVQTVGNTSGLEINQTQGQDKFQAFGLQTFAGEQVEAPLLDGCVAWLECRLLPEPRNHEQYDLFLAEVIAAHADERVFSDGRWDFEGHD
;
A
#
# COMPACT_ATOMS: atom_id res chain seq x y z
N MET A 1 9.39 2.50 -15.59
CA MET A 1 10.68 3.01 -15.04
C MET A 1 11.49 1.82 -14.58
N SER A 2 12.81 1.82 -14.79
CA SER A 2 13.61 0.68 -14.37
C SER A 2 13.66 0.61 -12.83
N ASP A 3 13.62 -0.59 -12.28
CA ASP A 3 13.78 -0.95 -10.87
C ASP A 3 15.12 -0.45 -10.23
N SER A 4 15.81 0.46 -10.91
CA SER A 4 17.22 0.83 -10.62
C SER A 4 17.41 1.65 -9.35
N HIS A 5 16.35 2.32 -8.86
CA HIS A 5 16.43 3.21 -7.68
C HIS A 5 15.72 2.64 -6.44
N ARG A 6 15.02 1.51 -6.58
CA ARG A 6 14.40 0.85 -5.44
C ARG A 6 15.47 0.18 -4.58
N ARG A 7 15.51 0.50 -3.31
CA ARG A 7 16.44 -0.08 -2.34
C ARG A 7 15.69 -0.60 -1.12
N PRO A 8 16.14 -1.72 -0.52
CA PRO A 8 15.60 -2.21 0.73
C PRO A 8 15.74 -1.18 1.84
N VAL A 9 14.71 -1.06 2.67
CA VAL A 9 14.73 -0.24 3.88
C VAL A 9 14.76 -1.18 5.09
N PRO A 10 15.70 -1.01 6.03
CA PRO A 10 15.73 -1.77 7.28
C PRO A 10 14.37 -1.68 7.99
N LEU A 11 13.82 -2.82 8.45
CA LEU A 11 12.46 -2.86 9.00
C LEU A 11 12.28 -1.93 10.21
N ASN A 12 13.31 -1.79 11.06
CA ASN A 12 13.29 -0.83 12.17
C ASN A 12 13.28 0.66 11.74
N LYS A 13 13.33 0.95 10.44
CA LYS A 13 13.17 2.30 9.85
C LYS A 13 11.92 2.42 8.99
N ALA A 14 11.20 1.32 8.71
CA ALA A 14 10.05 1.30 7.81
C ALA A 14 8.93 2.27 8.23
N TYR A 15 8.70 2.47 9.55
CA TYR A 15 7.72 3.42 10.06
C TYR A 15 7.91 4.85 9.55
N ARG A 16 9.16 5.24 9.24
CA ARG A 16 9.48 6.59 8.74
C ARG A 16 8.94 6.85 7.34
N LEU A 17 8.64 5.78 6.58
CA LEU A 17 8.06 5.89 5.25
C LEU A 17 6.63 6.44 5.28
N LEU A 18 5.92 6.35 6.41
CA LEU A 18 4.56 6.87 6.59
C LEU A 18 4.49 8.24 7.26
N ASN A 19 5.63 8.80 7.71
CA ASN A 19 5.63 10.09 8.43
C ASN A 19 5.51 11.32 7.51
N HIS A 20 5.48 11.13 6.19
CA HIS A 20 5.49 12.23 5.21
C HIS A 20 4.12 12.80 4.91
N GLY A 21 3.05 12.07 5.18
CA GLY A 21 1.70 12.53 4.86
C GLY A 21 0.65 11.44 5.03
N PRO A 22 -0.64 11.78 4.95
CA PRO A 22 -1.71 10.90 5.36
C PRO A 22 -2.20 9.93 4.27
N THR A 23 -1.93 10.18 2.98
CA THR A 23 -2.52 9.36 1.91
C THR A 23 -1.58 8.27 1.46
N VAL A 24 -2.07 7.03 1.49
CA VAL A 24 -1.41 5.85 0.94
C VAL A 24 -2.34 5.14 -0.04
N LEU A 25 -1.78 4.31 -0.90
CA LEU A 25 -2.54 3.40 -1.75
C LEU A 25 -2.39 1.98 -1.20
N VAL A 26 -3.51 1.38 -0.83
CA VAL A 26 -3.55 0.00 -0.30
C VAL A 26 -3.82 -0.95 -1.44
N SER A 27 -2.89 -1.85 -1.74
CA SER A 27 -3.07 -2.93 -2.70
C SER A 27 -3.16 -4.29 -1.99
N ALA A 28 -4.02 -5.17 -2.51
CA ALA A 28 -4.19 -6.52 -2.04
C ALA A 28 -4.45 -7.47 -3.22
N ALA A 29 -4.09 -8.74 -3.05
CA ALA A 29 -4.34 -9.78 -4.04
C ALA A 29 -4.73 -11.09 -3.34
N HIS A 30 -5.67 -11.82 -3.93
CA HIS A 30 -6.09 -13.14 -3.48
C HIS A 30 -6.74 -13.90 -4.61
N ASP A 31 -6.36 -15.17 -4.81
CA ASP A 31 -6.96 -16.09 -5.78
C ASP A 31 -7.06 -15.49 -7.21
N GLY A 32 -5.94 -14.93 -7.68
CA GLY A 32 -5.82 -14.29 -8.99
C GLY A 32 -6.55 -12.96 -9.16
N LYS A 33 -7.24 -12.47 -8.12
CA LYS A 33 -7.88 -11.15 -8.08
C LYS A 33 -7.00 -10.17 -7.34
N ARG A 34 -6.97 -8.92 -7.81
CA ARG A 34 -6.19 -7.87 -7.18
C ARG A 34 -6.92 -6.52 -7.24
N ASN A 35 -6.68 -5.69 -6.27
CA ASN A 35 -7.27 -4.36 -6.21
C ASN A 35 -6.32 -3.35 -5.56
N ILE A 36 -6.60 -2.08 -5.78
CA ILE A 36 -5.92 -0.93 -5.16
C ILE A 36 -6.95 0.12 -4.78
N MET A 37 -6.75 0.78 -3.64
CA MET A 37 -7.60 1.87 -3.17
C MET A 37 -6.77 2.93 -2.45
N ALA A 38 -7.26 4.16 -2.43
CA ALA A 38 -6.68 5.21 -1.59
C ALA A 38 -7.18 5.08 -0.14
N ALA A 39 -6.29 5.31 0.81
CA ALA A 39 -6.60 5.36 2.23
C ALA A 39 -5.86 6.54 2.88
N ALA A 40 -6.62 7.37 3.62
CA ALA A 40 -6.06 8.49 4.38
C ALA A 40 -5.86 8.14 5.87
N TRP A 41 -6.50 7.08 6.35
CA TRP A 41 -6.42 6.66 7.75
C TRP A 41 -5.43 5.51 7.90
N ALA A 42 -4.14 5.85 7.75
CA ALA A 42 -3.01 4.94 7.96
C ALA A 42 -1.94 5.63 8.80
N MET A 43 -1.32 4.87 9.69
CA MET A 43 -0.27 5.39 10.56
C MET A 43 0.73 4.31 10.96
N PRO A 44 1.98 4.68 11.26
CA PRO A 44 2.91 3.80 11.96
C PRO A 44 2.42 3.59 13.40
N LEU A 45 2.58 2.36 13.92
CA LEU A 45 2.08 1.98 15.24
C LEU A 45 3.20 1.61 16.21
N ASP A 46 4.22 0.90 15.74
CA ASP A 46 5.30 0.38 16.59
C ASP A 46 6.63 0.33 15.81
N PHE A 47 7.75 0.27 16.52
CA PHE A 47 9.09 0.32 15.93
C PHE A 47 9.72 -1.06 15.73
N GLU A 48 9.53 -1.98 16.70
CA GLU A 48 10.22 -3.28 16.67
C GLU A 48 9.37 -4.35 17.40
N PRO A 49 8.80 -5.30 16.65
CA PRO A 49 8.74 -5.30 15.18
C PRO A 49 7.94 -4.11 14.65
N PRO A 50 8.26 -3.60 13.45
CA PRO A 50 7.56 -2.44 12.90
C PRO A 50 6.11 -2.81 12.56
N LYS A 51 5.18 -2.00 13.05
CA LYS A 51 3.74 -2.21 12.86
C LYS A 51 3.08 -0.96 12.32
N VAL A 52 1.99 -1.18 11.60
CA VAL A 52 1.13 -0.14 11.05
C VAL A 52 -0.32 -0.40 11.42
N ALA A 53 -1.09 0.68 11.44
CA ALA A 53 -2.55 0.64 11.55
C ALA A 53 -3.15 1.25 10.30
N VAL A 54 -4.23 0.66 9.77
CA VAL A 54 -4.99 1.20 8.64
C VAL A 54 -6.47 0.92 8.83
N VAL A 55 -7.32 1.89 8.51
CA VAL A 55 -8.78 1.73 8.54
C VAL A 55 -9.28 1.50 7.12
N LEU A 56 -9.98 0.39 6.91
CA LEU A 56 -10.53 -0.01 5.62
C LEU A 56 -12.01 -0.35 5.79
N ASP A 57 -12.86 0.48 5.18
CA ASP A 57 -14.31 0.32 5.25
C ASP A 57 -14.79 -1.05 4.75
N LYS A 58 -15.85 -1.58 5.39
CA LYS A 58 -16.46 -2.91 5.10
C LYS A 58 -16.93 -3.07 3.67
N SER A 59 -17.30 -1.99 3.01
CA SER A 59 -17.78 -2.01 1.63
C SER A 59 -16.67 -2.18 0.60
N THR A 60 -15.39 -2.03 1.00
CA THR A 60 -14.28 -2.02 0.05
C THR A 60 -13.85 -3.42 -0.37
N TRP A 61 -13.65 -3.62 -1.67
CA TRP A 61 -13.17 -4.90 -2.19
C TRP A 61 -11.73 -5.21 -1.77
N THR A 62 -10.88 -4.18 -1.64
CA THR A 62 -9.51 -4.36 -1.13
C THR A 62 -9.51 -5.02 0.24
N ARG A 63 -10.44 -4.62 1.13
CA ARG A 63 -10.57 -5.25 2.44
C ARG A 63 -10.90 -6.73 2.33
N GLN A 64 -11.84 -7.11 1.48
CA GLN A 64 -12.21 -8.51 1.30
C GLN A 64 -11.02 -9.36 0.83
N LEU A 65 -10.23 -8.85 -0.11
CA LEU A 65 -9.02 -9.52 -0.58
C LEU A 65 -7.97 -9.64 0.54
N LEU A 66 -7.75 -8.58 1.28
CA LEU A 66 -6.80 -8.50 2.38
C LEU A 66 -7.19 -9.45 3.53
N GLU A 67 -8.46 -9.51 3.93
CA GLU A 67 -8.95 -10.44 4.95
C GLU A 67 -8.79 -11.91 4.50
N ALA A 68 -8.97 -12.19 3.21
CA ALA A 68 -8.85 -13.54 2.67
C ALA A 68 -7.39 -14.03 2.59
N CYS A 69 -6.44 -13.16 2.22
CA CYS A 69 -5.03 -13.56 2.06
C CYS A 69 -4.15 -13.26 3.30
N GLY A 70 -4.60 -12.36 4.18
CA GLY A 70 -3.83 -11.95 5.36
C GLY A 70 -2.65 -11.01 5.08
N THR A 71 -2.53 -10.49 3.84
CA THR A 71 -1.41 -9.62 3.44
C THR A 71 -1.86 -8.46 2.55
N PHE A 72 -1.07 -7.37 2.54
CA PHE A 72 -1.32 -6.21 1.70
C PHE A 72 -0.06 -5.36 1.56
N VAL A 73 -0.11 -4.37 0.67
CA VAL A 73 0.96 -3.38 0.53
C VAL A 73 0.42 -1.97 0.79
N LEU A 74 1.16 -1.19 1.54
CA LEU A 74 1.01 0.27 1.58
C LEU A 74 2.00 0.86 0.58
N ASN A 75 1.47 1.42 -0.51
CA ASN A 75 2.24 2.16 -1.50
C ASN A 75 2.16 3.64 -1.13
N VAL A 76 3.29 4.32 -1.07
CA VAL A 76 3.41 5.73 -0.71
C VAL A 76 3.53 6.56 -1.99
N PRO A 77 2.43 7.21 -2.43
CA PRO A 77 2.44 7.99 -3.65
C PRO A 77 3.18 9.32 -3.46
N CYS A 78 3.61 9.92 -4.55
CA CYS A 78 4.14 11.28 -4.59
C CYS A 78 3.16 12.24 -5.30
N ALA A 79 3.44 13.54 -5.28
CA ALA A 79 2.53 14.58 -5.76
C ALA A 79 2.11 14.40 -7.22
N ASN A 80 3.02 13.92 -8.08
CA ASN A 80 2.72 13.65 -9.49
C ASN A 80 1.75 12.47 -9.71
N GLN A 81 1.41 11.71 -8.68
CA GLN A 81 0.43 10.63 -8.70
C GLN A 81 -0.95 11.05 -8.15
N ALA A 82 -1.18 12.32 -7.89
CA ALA A 82 -2.45 12.81 -7.33
C ALA A 82 -3.67 12.35 -8.14
N ASP A 83 -3.57 12.36 -9.49
CA ASP A 83 -4.65 11.90 -10.38
C ASP A 83 -4.91 10.39 -10.22
N ILE A 84 -3.85 9.59 -10.05
CA ILE A 84 -3.97 8.15 -9.80
C ILE A 84 -4.65 7.92 -8.44
N VAL A 85 -4.22 8.62 -7.40
CA VAL A 85 -4.82 8.55 -6.06
C VAL A 85 -6.32 8.86 -6.11
N GLN A 86 -6.69 9.93 -6.80
CA GLN A 86 -8.08 10.34 -6.97
C GLN A 86 -8.87 9.29 -7.77
N THR A 87 -8.33 8.82 -8.88
CA THR A 87 -8.99 7.83 -9.74
C THR A 87 -9.26 6.52 -9.01
N VAL A 88 -8.25 5.92 -8.38
CA VAL A 88 -8.42 4.65 -7.68
C VAL A 88 -9.24 4.79 -6.39
N GLY A 89 -9.23 5.97 -5.77
CA GLY A 89 -10.02 6.27 -4.57
C GLY A 89 -11.50 6.43 -4.84
N ASN A 90 -11.88 6.98 -6.00
CA ASN A 90 -13.27 7.28 -6.37
C ASN A 90 -13.93 6.18 -7.22
N THR A 91 -13.24 5.08 -7.51
CA THR A 91 -13.77 4.01 -8.38
C THR A 91 -13.86 2.70 -7.63
N SER A 92 -14.96 1.97 -7.82
CA SER A 92 -15.13 0.62 -7.27
C SER A 92 -14.38 -0.42 -8.11
N GLY A 93 -13.39 -1.08 -7.51
CA GLY A 93 -12.69 -2.19 -8.18
C GLY A 93 -13.57 -3.42 -8.38
N LEU A 94 -14.52 -3.65 -7.48
CA LEU A 94 -15.49 -4.74 -7.62
C LEU A 94 -16.40 -4.51 -8.83
N GLU A 95 -16.90 -3.28 -9.02
CA GLU A 95 -17.73 -2.91 -10.17
C GLU A 95 -16.96 -3.08 -11.49
N ILE A 96 -15.72 -2.59 -11.57
CA ILE A 96 -14.86 -2.79 -12.75
C ILE A 96 -14.69 -4.28 -13.05
N ASN A 97 -14.41 -5.08 -12.02
CA ASN A 97 -14.24 -6.52 -12.20
C ASN A 97 -15.49 -7.20 -12.70
N GLN A 98 -16.67 -6.85 -12.16
CA GLN A 98 -17.96 -7.44 -12.55
C GLN A 98 -18.41 -7.01 -13.93
N THR A 99 -18.17 -5.76 -14.32
CA THR A 99 -18.67 -5.20 -15.59
C THR A 99 -17.71 -5.35 -16.75
N GLN A 100 -16.40 -5.36 -16.50
CA GLN A 100 -15.36 -5.35 -17.53
C GLN A 100 -14.44 -6.57 -17.50
N GLY A 101 -14.52 -7.40 -16.44
CA GLY A 101 -13.60 -8.54 -16.25
C GLY A 101 -12.14 -8.12 -15.99
N GLN A 102 -11.91 -6.87 -15.63
CA GLN A 102 -10.59 -6.27 -15.39
C GLN A 102 -10.41 -5.90 -13.92
N ASP A 103 -9.18 -5.70 -13.49
CA ASP A 103 -8.86 -5.01 -12.24
C ASP A 103 -8.54 -3.52 -12.50
N LYS A 104 -8.39 -2.73 -11.45
CA LYS A 104 -8.04 -1.31 -11.58
C LYS A 104 -6.67 -1.08 -12.23
N PHE A 105 -5.72 -1.98 -12.03
CA PHE A 105 -4.40 -1.85 -12.66
C PHE A 105 -4.50 -1.94 -14.18
N GLN A 106 -5.31 -2.88 -14.67
CA GLN A 106 -5.59 -3.04 -16.10
C GLN A 106 -6.43 -1.90 -16.65
N ALA A 107 -7.53 -1.57 -15.97
CA ALA A 107 -8.48 -0.55 -16.43
C ALA A 107 -7.85 0.86 -16.53
N PHE A 108 -6.89 1.17 -15.67
CA PHE A 108 -6.22 2.48 -15.64
C PHE A 108 -4.78 2.46 -16.17
N GLY A 109 -4.32 1.32 -16.71
CA GLY A 109 -2.96 1.19 -17.26
C GLY A 109 -1.85 1.35 -16.22
N LEU A 110 -2.12 1.00 -14.96
CA LEU A 110 -1.18 1.16 -13.86
C LEU A 110 -0.09 0.10 -13.95
N GLN A 111 1.16 0.52 -13.98
CA GLN A 111 2.30 -0.38 -13.98
C GLN A 111 2.58 -0.87 -12.56
N THR A 112 2.95 -2.13 -12.42
CA THR A 112 3.23 -2.75 -11.12
C THR A 112 4.44 -3.67 -11.21
N PHE A 113 5.01 -3.97 -10.06
CA PHE A 113 6.02 -5.02 -9.91
C PHE A 113 5.66 -5.93 -8.73
N ALA A 114 6.30 -7.10 -8.68
CA ALA A 114 6.06 -8.10 -7.64
C ALA A 114 6.70 -7.67 -6.30
N GLY A 115 6.04 -8.00 -5.20
CA GLY A 115 6.61 -7.92 -3.86
C GLY A 115 7.65 -9.02 -3.61
N GLU A 116 8.35 -8.91 -2.49
CA GLU A 116 9.28 -9.94 -2.01
C GLU A 116 8.60 -10.98 -1.12
N GLN A 117 7.60 -10.55 -0.33
CA GLN A 117 6.98 -11.35 0.72
C GLN A 117 5.47 -11.54 0.50
N VAL A 118 4.84 -10.75 -0.36
CA VAL A 118 3.39 -10.78 -0.56
C VAL A 118 3.01 -10.86 -2.05
N GLU A 119 1.83 -11.42 -2.35
CA GLU A 119 1.30 -11.47 -3.72
C GLU A 119 0.71 -10.12 -4.18
N ALA A 120 0.36 -9.24 -3.25
CA ALA A 120 -0.18 -7.94 -3.57
C ALA A 120 0.80 -7.12 -4.42
N PRO A 121 0.36 -6.54 -5.56
CA PRO A 121 1.26 -5.80 -6.44
C PRO A 121 1.70 -4.48 -5.81
N LEU A 122 2.96 -4.11 -6.06
CA LEU A 122 3.53 -2.82 -5.73
C LEU A 122 3.33 -1.88 -6.92
N LEU A 123 2.74 -0.70 -6.68
CA LEU A 123 2.47 0.28 -7.75
C LEU A 123 3.77 0.99 -8.15
N ASP A 124 4.09 0.97 -9.44
CA ASP A 124 5.24 1.70 -9.98
C ASP A 124 5.02 3.22 -9.88
N GLY A 125 6.11 3.96 -9.68
CA GLY A 125 6.10 5.41 -9.55
C GLY A 125 5.85 5.93 -8.13
N CYS A 126 5.47 5.09 -7.17
CA CYS A 126 5.46 5.45 -5.75
C CYS A 126 6.88 5.64 -5.22
N VAL A 127 7.02 6.35 -4.12
CA VAL A 127 8.33 6.64 -3.49
C VAL A 127 8.70 5.66 -2.38
N ALA A 128 7.73 4.89 -1.87
CA ALA A 128 7.99 3.80 -0.93
C ALA A 128 6.89 2.74 -0.94
N TRP A 129 7.24 1.55 -0.45
CA TRP A 129 6.35 0.39 -0.39
C TRP A 129 6.61 -0.37 0.91
N LEU A 130 5.53 -0.67 1.65
CA LEU A 130 5.56 -1.48 2.85
C LEU A 130 4.71 -2.73 2.62
N GLU A 131 5.34 -3.90 2.61
CA GLU A 131 4.67 -5.19 2.54
C GLU A 131 4.25 -5.59 3.95
N CYS A 132 2.97 -5.83 4.15
CA CYS A 132 2.38 -5.98 5.47
C CYS A 132 1.66 -7.34 5.62
N ARG A 133 1.77 -7.92 6.81
CA ARG A 133 1.03 -9.11 7.23
C ARG A 133 0.10 -8.75 8.38
N LEU A 134 -1.19 -9.12 8.26
CA LEU A 134 -2.20 -8.86 9.28
C LEU A 134 -1.83 -9.50 10.63
N LEU A 135 -2.08 -8.76 11.69
CA LEU A 135 -2.13 -9.30 13.04
C LEU A 135 -3.56 -9.79 13.34
N PRO A 136 -3.71 -10.90 14.09
CA PRO A 136 -5.01 -11.51 14.37
C PRO A 136 -5.77 -10.73 15.47
N GLU A 137 -6.34 -9.57 15.10
CA GLU A 137 -7.10 -8.69 15.98
C GLU A 137 -8.56 -8.53 15.48
N PRO A 138 -9.36 -9.62 15.47
CA PRO A 138 -10.68 -9.63 14.84
C PRO A 138 -11.65 -8.59 15.42
N ARG A 139 -11.57 -8.30 16.72
CA ARG A 139 -12.42 -7.27 17.35
C ARG A 139 -12.22 -5.89 16.75
N ASN A 140 -10.98 -5.53 16.44
CA ASN A 140 -10.67 -4.24 15.83
C ASN A 140 -11.21 -4.18 14.38
N HIS A 141 -11.09 -5.27 13.64
CA HIS A 141 -11.61 -5.38 12.27
C HIS A 141 -13.14 -5.24 12.23
N GLU A 142 -13.84 -5.94 13.13
CA GLU A 142 -15.30 -5.98 13.17
C GLU A 142 -15.92 -4.67 13.67
N GLN A 143 -15.32 -4.09 14.72
CA GLN A 143 -15.89 -2.97 15.46
C GLN A 143 -15.50 -1.60 14.89
N TYR A 144 -14.27 -1.47 14.38
CA TYR A 144 -13.68 -0.18 13.99
C TYR A 144 -13.16 -0.16 12.56
N ASP A 145 -13.30 -1.24 11.79
CA ASP A 145 -12.69 -1.39 10.47
C ASP A 145 -11.15 -1.19 10.52
N LEU A 146 -10.55 -1.33 11.70
CA LEU A 146 -9.15 -1.09 12.00
C LEU A 146 -8.33 -2.37 11.86
N PHE A 147 -7.36 -2.34 10.97
CA PHE A 147 -6.41 -3.42 10.74
C PHE A 147 -5.05 -3.05 11.31
N LEU A 148 -4.50 -3.93 12.12
CA LEU A 148 -3.13 -3.88 12.61
C LEU A 148 -2.29 -4.87 11.81
N ALA A 149 -1.12 -4.47 11.39
CA ALA A 149 -0.24 -5.32 10.60
C ALA A 149 1.23 -5.11 10.95
N GLU A 150 2.01 -6.17 10.82
CA GLU A 150 3.46 -6.13 10.86
C GLU A 150 4.01 -5.80 9.47
N VAL A 151 4.97 -4.90 9.38
CA VAL A 151 5.72 -4.64 8.15
C VAL A 151 6.81 -5.71 8.01
N ILE A 152 6.70 -6.56 7.01
CA ILE A 152 7.58 -7.72 6.79
C ILE A 152 8.63 -7.47 5.71
N ALA A 153 8.44 -6.48 4.84
CA ALA A 153 9.44 -5.93 3.93
C ALA A 153 9.15 -4.46 3.66
N ALA A 154 10.18 -3.66 3.40
CA ALA A 154 10.00 -2.26 3.05
C ALA A 154 11.07 -1.81 2.05
N HIS A 155 10.64 -1.02 1.07
CA HIS A 155 11.49 -0.44 0.04
C HIS A 155 11.16 1.04 -0.13
N ALA A 156 12.15 1.81 -0.53
CA ALA A 156 11.95 3.21 -0.90
C ALA A 156 12.86 3.58 -2.08
N ASP A 157 12.48 4.65 -2.77
CA ASP A 157 13.32 5.27 -3.79
C ASP A 157 14.51 5.96 -3.09
N GLU A 158 15.72 5.51 -3.40
CA GLU A 158 16.95 6.02 -2.78
C GLU A 158 17.22 7.50 -3.05
N ARG A 159 16.56 8.08 -4.06
CA ARG A 159 16.70 9.50 -4.41
C ARG A 159 16.02 10.41 -3.39
N VAL A 160 14.96 9.93 -2.72
CA VAL A 160 14.15 10.71 -1.78
C VAL A 160 14.13 10.14 -0.36
N PHE A 161 14.68 8.94 -0.14
CA PHE A 161 14.77 8.33 1.18
C PHE A 161 16.08 7.58 1.35
N SER A 162 16.96 8.12 2.19
CA SER A 162 18.26 7.52 2.51
C SER A 162 18.57 7.66 4.01
N ASP A 163 19.35 6.74 4.56
CA ASP A 163 19.75 6.73 5.98
C ASP A 163 18.59 6.92 6.98
N GLY A 164 17.40 6.42 6.60
CA GLY A 164 16.19 6.50 7.41
C GLY A 164 15.55 7.90 7.45
N ARG A 165 15.82 8.75 6.49
CA ARG A 165 15.31 10.13 6.38
C ARG A 165 14.77 10.40 4.98
N TRP A 166 13.68 11.18 4.93
CA TRP A 166 13.21 11.78 3.71
C TRP A 166 14.07 12.98 3.32
N ASP A 167 14.39 13.06 2.04
CA ASP A 167 15.05 14.21 1.42
C ASP A 167 14.35 14.50 0.09
N PHE A 168 13.63 15.60 0.03
CA PHE A 168 12.90 16.04 -1.14
C PHE A 168 13.57 17.23 -1.85
N GLU A 169 14.77 17.65 -1.42
CA GLU A 169 15.49 18.76 -2.07
C GLU A 169 15.83 18.39 -3.53
N GLY A 170 15.28 19.14 -4.46
CA GLY A 170 15.48 18.93 -5.90
C GLY A 170 14.65 17.80 -6.52
N HIS A 171 13.66 17.26 -5.80
CA HIS A 171 12.73 16.24 -6.30
C HIS A 171 11.29 16.72 -6.07
N ASP A 172 10.59 17.02 -7.17
CA ASP A 172 9.14 17.38 -7.19
C ASP A 172 8.27 16.13 -7.35
#